data_2715560f4920d865884086341a79ed3f
#
_entry.id   2715560f4920d865884086341a79ed3f
#
_cell.length_a   1.000
_cell.length_b   1.000
_cell.length_c   1.000
_cell.angle_alpha   90.00
_cell.angle_beta   90.00
_cell.angle_gamma   90.00
#
_symmetry.space_group_name_H-M   'P 1'
#
loop_
_entity.id
_entity.type
_entity.pdbx_description
1 polymer ?
#
loop_
_entity_poly.entity_id
_entity_poly.type
_entity_poly.pdbx_seq_one_letter_code
_entity_poly.pdbx_strand_id
1 'polypeptide(L)'
;ILFLPSSFAQIVNFVDESNSPIAGVSLYTTDNVFVSSDDQGNVNLDKFFDTDTIVIQQFGFVKKKIIKSLIPNKVILNYNNEILNEVVISASKFSQKFREVPKKVTQINKSTIEFTNPMTSADLLERGGNVFIQKSQLGGGSPMIRGLSTNRLVLSVDGVRLNNAIYRGGNIHNVISVSPMNIENTEIIMGSASVLYGSDAIGGVMNFYTKNPVLSKEESQRLDINIHSRYSSAASEKMYHFDVNFGLKKIAFFSSISKSDYGNLLMGSNGPSEYLRPNYVIQNSTGEDMIVNNSNPKLQRNTSYDQLNFLQKVLYKPNKNFQYDLGIHFSKTGDIPRYDRLIRQDQNLDLVYGNWFYGPQEWLLINNQIAINSKSNNVFDKLKITFAKQKFSESRNSRKLSASNLNSREEKLDILSLNIDMIKKLNSNSDLTYGLEYINNKVESLGSSTNIFDLSVNSISSRYPNNSSLQSFGTYMNYKSKIVDDVFFQSGVRYSLTKLQADLSQNNIFYDFPYGNINLENGAFVGGIGLSWVRNIFNNWKFNINTAFRSPNIDDVAKVFDSEPGNVVVPNPGLKPERSFGIEFGGYFRTK
;
A
#
# COMPACT_ATOMS: atom_id res chain seq x y z
N ILE A 1 64.41 -39.99 -6.65
CA ILE A 1 63.36 -39.58 -7.58
C ILE A 1 62.20 -39.03 -6.71
N LEU A 2 62.11 -37.71 -6.60
CA LEU A 2 60.94 -37.01 -5.95
C LEU A 2 59.82 -37.03 -6.97
N PHE A 3 58.75 -37.78 -6.70
CA PHE A 3 57.47 -37.61 -7.36
C PHE A 3 56.83 -36.36 -6.80
N LEU A 4 56.86 -35.25 -7.52
CA LEU A 4 55.95 -34.11 -7.30
C LEU A 4 54.55 -34.53 -7.80
N PRO A 5 53.50 -34.52 -6.99
CA PRO A 5 52.16 -34.71 -7.50
C PRO A 5 51.83 -33.52 -8.41
N SER A 6 51.59 -33.75 -9.68
CA SER A 6 51.03 -32.77 -10.60
C SER A 6 49.62 -32.46 -10.11
N SER A 7 49.47 -31.32 -9.44
CA SER A 7 48.16 -30.74 -9.11
C SER A 7 47.52 -30.31 -10.43
N PHE A 8 46.63 -31.10 -10.97
CA PHE A 8 45.79 -30.67 -12.08
C PHE A 8 44.77 -29.67 -11.53
N ALA A 9 44.79 -28.46 -12.09
CA ALA A 9 43.79 -27.42 -11.77
C ALA A 9 42.38 -27.98 -11.97
N GLN A 10 41.54 -27.93 -10.94
CA GLN A 10 40.16 -28.35 -11.06
C GLN A 10 39.37 -27.24 -11.76
N ILE A 11 39.17 -27.39 -13.07
CA ILE A 11 38.33 -26.47 -13.86
C ILE A 11 36.94 -27.05 -13.92
N VAL A 12 35.93 -26.22 -13.55
CA VAL A 12 34.51 -26.56 -13.58
C VAL A 12 33.79 -25.67 -14.59
N ASN A 13 32.97 -26.29 -15.42
CA ASN A 13 32.15 -25.58 -16.42
C ASN A 13 30.71 -25.45 -15.93
N PHE A 14 30.22 -24.23 -15.88
CA PHE A 14 28.84 -23.90 -15.51
C PHE A 14 27.98 -23.65 -16.75
N VAL A 15 26.89 -24.39 -16.85
CA VAL A 15 25.93 -24.30 -17.98
C VAL A 15 24.48 -24.22 -17.48
N ASP A 16 23.61 -23.72 -18.32
CA ASP A 16 22.16 -23.77 -18.09
C ASP A 16 21.55 -25.13 -18.52
N GLU A 17 20.24 -25.28 -18.34
CA GLU A 17 19.46 -26.47 -18.73
C GLU A 17 19.51 -26.75 -20.24
N SER A 18 19.89 -25.77 -21.07
CA SER A 18 20.07 -25.87 -22.51
C SER A 18 21.54 -26.14 -22.91
N ASN A 19 22.43 -26.42 -21.95
CA ASN A 19 23.87 -26.55 -22.12
C ASN A 19 24.59 -25.27 -22.62
N SER A 20 23.96 -24.09 -22.51
CA SER A 20 24.64 -22.82 -22.81
C SER A 20 25.54 -22.41 -21.65
N PRO A 21 26.78 -21.91 -21.91
CA PRO A 21 27.67 -21.48 -20.85
C PRO A 21 27.13 -20.29 -20.07
N ILE A 22 27.38 -20.24 -18.75
CA ILE A 22 26.94 -19.16 -17.87
C ILE A 22 28.17 -18.41 -17.38
N ALA A 23 28.33 -17.17 -17.86
CA ALA A 23 29.35 -16.25 -17.40
C ALA A 23 29.02 -15.63 -16.05
N GLY A 24 30.03 -15.27 -15.24
CA GLY A 24 29.87 -14.51 -14.00
C GLY A 24 29.23 -15.29 -12.85
N VAL A 25 29.22 -16.65 -12.90
CA VAL A 25 28.78 -17.45 -11.76
C VAL A 25 29.75 -17.21 -10.59
N SER A 26 29.22 -16.69 -9.50
CA SER A 26 29.96 -16.36 -8.29
C SER A 26 30.09 -17.59 -7.40
N LEU A 27 31.34 -17.96 -7.05
CA LEU A 27 31.67 -19.02 -6.12
C LEU A 27 32.41 -18.42 -4.92
N TYR A 28 31.92 -18.67 -3.71
CA TYR A 28 32.50 -18.10 -2.50
C TYR A 28 32.27 -18.98 -1.26
N THR A 29 33.16 -18.81 -0.28
CA THR A 29 33.04 -19.39 1.06
C THR A 29 32.72 -18.32 2.09
N THR A 30 32.39 -18.72 3.31
CA THR A 30 32.20 -17.81 4.47
C THR A 30 33.47 -17.03 4.83
N ASP A 31 34.65 -17.55 4.45
CA ASP A 31 35.97 -16.99 4.79
C ASP A 31 36.49 -16.02 3.70
N ASN A 32 35.59 -15.45 2.90
CA ASN A 32 35.87 -14.44 1.87
C ASN A 32 36.75 -14.92 0.68
N VAL A 33 36.89 -16.20 0.44
CA VAL A 33 37.46 -16.69 -0.81
C VAL A 33 36.41 -16.55 -1.91
N PHE A 34 36.79 -15.90 -3.02
CA PHE A 34 35.87 -15.61 -4.13
C PHE A 34 36.52 -15.87 -5.48
N VAL A 35 35.80 -16.49 -6.40
CA VAL A 35 36.10 -16.59 -7.83
C VAL A 35 34.81 -16.48 -8.64
N SER A 36 34.93 -16.17 -9.94
CA SER A 36 33.79 -16.13 -10.87
C SER A 36 34.12 -16.88 -12.18
N SER A 37 33.08 -17.41 -12.84
CA SER A 37 33.25 -18.04 -14.15
C SER A 37 33.51 -16.99 -15.24
N ASP A 38 34.28 -17.40 -16.26
CA ASP A 38 34.55 -16.64 -17.46
C ASP A 38 33.35 -16.66 -18.45
N ASP A 39 33.54 -16.05 -19.64
CA ASP A 39 32.49 -15.98 -20.68
C ASP A 39 32.16 -17.36 -21.28
N GLN A 40 32.99 -18.35 -21.09
CA GLN A 40 32.77 -19.76 -21.49
C GLN A 40 32.20 -20.61 -20.35
N GLY A 41 31.86 -19.98 -19.22
CA GLY A 41 31.33 -20.65 -18.03
C GLY A 41 32.38 -21.42 -17.21
N ASN A 42 33.68 -21.30 -17.48
CA ASN A 42 34.71 -22.01 -16.77
C ASN A 42 35.21 -21.26 -15.54
N VAL A 43 35.51 -22.00 -14.49
CA VAL A 43 36.12 -21.46 -13.28
C VAL A 43 37.16 -22.42 -12.72
N ASN A 44 38.27 -21.88 -12.26
CA ASN A 44 39.32 -22.64 -11.56
C ASN A 44 39.06 -22.60 -10.05
N LEU A 45 38.96 -23.78 -9.41
CA LEU A 45 38.69 -23.98 -7.99
C LEU A 45 39.94 -24.10 -7.10
N ASP A 46 41.15 -23.86 -7.60
CA ASP A 46 42.39 -24.06 -6.84
C ASP A 46 42.53 -23.19 -5.60
N LYS A 47 41.78 -22.09 -5.53
CA LYS A 47 41.72 -21.18 -4.36
C LYS A 47 40.96 -21.78 -3.16
N PHE A 48 40.18 -22.84 -3.35
CA PHE A 48 39.39 -23.47 -2.30
C PHE A 48 40.03 -24.76 -1.83
N PHE A 49 39.91 -25.08 -0.54
CA PHE A 49 40.29 -26.36 0.01
C PHE A 49 39.22 -27.42 -0.30
N ASP A 50 39.62 -28.69 -0.40
CA ASP A 50 38.70 -29.79 -0.75
C ASP A 50 37.53 -29.97 0.24
N THR A 51 37.73 -29.53 1.48
CA THR A 51 36.73 -29.54 2.55
C THR A 51 35.80 -28.32 2.56
N ASP A 52 36.08 -27.28 1.76
CA ASP A 52 35.34 -26.05 1.76
C ASP A 52 33.90 -26.24 1.22
N THR A 53 32.93 -25.67 1.91
CA THR A 53 31.59 -25.57 1.40
C THR A 53 31.48 -24.33 0.54
N ILE A 54 31.44 -24.52 -0.76
CA ILE A 54 31.35 -23.46 -1.75
C ILE A 54 29.87 -23.11 -1.99
N VAL A 55 29.56 -21.83 -1.90
CA VAL A 55 28.31 -21.27 -2.33
C VAL A 55 28.42 -20.86 -3.79
N ILE A 56 27.58 -21.44 -4.62
CA ILE A 56 27.48 -21.17 -6.07
C ILE A 56 26.22 -20.33 -6.28
N GLN A 57 26.41 -19.12 -6.80
CA GLN A 57 25.33 -18.17 -7.00
C GLN A 57 25.49 -17.42 -8.32
N GLN A 58 24.41 -17.37 -9.08
CA GLN A 58 24.27 -16.50 -10.25
C GLN A 58 22.86 -15.94 -10.27
N PHE A 59 22.73 -14.69 -10.71
CA PHE A 59 21.43 -14.03 -10.81
C PHE A 59 20.52 -14.82 -11.79
N GLY A 60 19.32 -15.16 -11.34
CA GLY A 60 18.35 -15.92 -12.14
C GLY A 60 18.45 -17.43 -12.00
N PHE A 61 19.41 -17.95 -11.25
CA PHE A 61 19.58 -19.38 -11.02
C PHE A 61 19.41 -19.74 -9.54
N VAL A 62 19.07 -21.02 -9.30
CA VAL A 62 18.95 -21.56 -7.94
C VAL A 62 20.33 -21.60 -7.29
N LYS A 63 20.46 -20.94 -6.13
CA LYS A 63 21.67 -20.97 -5.31
C LYS A 63 21.94 -22.39 -4.85
N LYS A 64 23.20 -22.88 -5.04
CA LYS A 64 23.66 -24.19 -4.57
C LYS A 64 24.74 -24.03 -3.51
N LYS A 65 24.82 -24.99 -2.60
CA LYS A 65 25.94 -25.14 -1.65
C LYS A 65 26.48 -26.55 -1.82
N ILE A 66 27.75 -26.69 -2.15
CA ILE A 66 28.40 -27.99 -2.42
C ILE A 66 29.81 -27.95 -1.83
N ILE A 67 30.23 -29.05 -1.23
CA ILE A 67 31.63 -29.22 -0.80
C ILE A 67 32.51 -29.33 -2.05
N LYS A 68 33.67 -28.65 -2.09
CA LYS A 68 34.56 -28.60 -3.29
C LYS A 68 34.83 -29.96 -3.87
N SER A 69 35.21 -30.92 -3.05
CA SER A 69 35.52 -32.29 -3.49
C SER A 69 34.36 -33.04 -4.17
N LEU A 70 33.13 -32.57 -4.01
CA LEU A 70 31.91 -33.13 -4.60
C LEU A 70 31.42 -32.36 -5.84
N ILE A 71 32.12 -31.29 -6.25
CA ILE A 71 31.73 -30.51 -7.43
C ILE A 71 32.19 -31.27 -8.71
N PRO A 72 31.22 -31.63 -9.59
CA PRO A 72 31.57 -32.28 -10.85
C PRO A 72 32.19 -31.28 -11.83
N ASN A 73 32.94 -31.76 -12.83
CA ASN A 73 33.58 -30.92 -13.85
C ASN A 73 32.57 -30.09 -14.67
N LYS A 74 31.30 -30.48 -14.69
CA LYS A 74 30.22 -29.76 -15.32
C LYS A 74 29.06 -29.62 -14.34
N VAL A 75 28.66 -28.38 -14.06
CA VAL A 75 27.56 -28.07 -13.16
C VAL A 75 26.43 -27.43 -13.97
N ILE A 76 25.28 -28.08 -13.99
CA ILE A 76 24.05 -27.49 -14.55
C ILE A 76 23.37 -26.65 -13.47
N LEU A 77 23.24 -25.36 -13.74
CA LEU A 77 22.42 -24.46 -12.89
C LEU A 77 21.01 -24.42 -13.43
N ASN A 78 20.06 -24.72 -12.55
CA ASN A 78 18.65 -24.64 -12.86
C ASN A 78 18.18 -23.19 -12.69
N TYR A 79 17.35 -22.71 -13.58
CA TYR A 79 16.75 -21.39 -13.41
C TYR A 79 15.96 -21.31 -12.10
N ASN A 80 16.09 -20.18 -11.42
CA ASN A 80 15.29 -19.94 -10.22
C ASN A 80 13.82 -19.76 -10.62
N ASN A 81 13.07 -20.86 -10.57
CA ASN A 81 11.65 -20.90 -10.89
C ASN A 81 10.77 -20.13 -9.88
N GLU A 82 11.29 -19.69 -8.74
CA GLU A 82 10.52 -18.84 -7.82
C GLU A 82 10.13 -17.52 -8.48
N ILE A 83 11.01 -16.94 -9.31
CA ILE A 83 10.68 -15.74 -10.12
C ILE A 83 9.70 -16.08 -11.26
N LEU A 84 9.67 -17.32 -11.74
CA LEU A 84 8.77 -17.79 -12.79
C LEU A 84 7.36 -18.11 -12.27
N ASN A 85 7.26 -18.46 -11.01
CA ASN A 85 6.02 -18.80 -10.31
C ASN A 85 5.51 -17.68 -9.39
N GLU A 86 6.03 -16.45 -9.57
CA GLU A 86 5.53 -15.30 -8.83
C GLU A 86 4.00 -15.19 -9.02
N VAL A 87 3.30 -15.17 -7.90
CA VAL A 87 1.84 -15.23 -7.85
C VAL A 87 1.32 -13.91 -7.34
N VAL A 88 0.27 -13.42 -7.97
CA VAL A 88 -0.45 -12.21 -7.57
C VAL A 88 -1.91 -12.55 -7.24
N ILE A 89 -2.47 -11.85 -6.29
CA ILE A 89 -3.86 -12.01 -5.84
C ILE A 89 -4.72 -10.87 -6.37
N SER A 90 -4.18 -9.67 -6.42
CA SER A 90 -4.92 -8.45 -6.74
C SER A 90 -5.54 -8.46 -8.15
N ALA A 91 -4.93 -9.14 -9.10
CA ALA A 91 -5.36 -9.11 -10.49
C ALA A 91 -6.61 -9.96 -10.79
N SER A 92 -7.06 -10.81 -9.85
CA SER A 92 -8.28 -11.63 -10.01
C SER A 92 -9.05 -11.88 -8.70
N LYS A 93 -8.66 -11.26 -7.58
CA LYS A 93 -9.12 -11.56 -6.21
C LYS A 93 -8.70 -12.93 -5.69
N PHE A 94 -8.16 -13.80 -6.54
CA PHE A 94 -7.59 -15.10 -6.24
C PHE A 94 -6.15 -15.20 -6.77
N SER A 95 -5.41 -16.15 -6.24
CA SER A 95 -4.02 -16.41 -6.64
C SER A 95 -3.93 -16.81 -8.12
N GLN A 96 -3.14 -16.08 -8.91
CA GLN A 96 -2.82 -16.40 -10.30
C GLN A 96 -1.37 -16.05 -10.63
N LYS A 97 -0.81 -16.68 -11.66
CA LYS A 97 0.56 -16.42 -12.08
C LYS A 97 0.71 -15.00 -12.65
N PHE A 98 1.70 -14.27 -12.16
CA PHE A 98 2.00 -12.88 -12.55
C PHE A 98 2.07 -12.67 -14.07
N ARG A 99 2.69 -13.63 -14.80
CA ARG A 99 2.88 -13.53 -16.25
C ARG A 99 1.59 -13.65 -17.05
N GLU A 100 0.58 -14.34 -16.52
CA GLU A 100 -0.70 -14.56 -17.18
C GLU A 100 -1.62 -13.33 -17.07
N VAL A 101 -1.25 -12.34 -16.24
CA VAL A 101 -2.02 -11.11 -16.03
C VAL A 101 -1.74 -10.14 -17.18
N PRO A 102 -2.76 -9.69 -17.95
CA PRO A 102 -2.57 -8.77 -19.08
C PRO A 102 -2.38 -7.30 -18.65
N LYS A 103 -2.04 -7.05 -17.38
CA LYS A 103 -1.78 -5.73 -16.82
C LYS A 103 -0.38 -5.67 -16.23
N LYS A 104 0.17 -4.46 -16.12
CA LYS A 104 1.39 -4.25 -15.35
C LYS A 104 1.06 -4.33 -13.87
N VAL A 105 1.65 -5.28 -13.18
CA VAL A 105 1.63 -5.39 -11.72
C VAL A 105 3.05 -5.23 -11.21
N THR A 106 3.23 -4.51 -10.13
CA THR A 106 4.50 -4.44 -9.39
C THR A 106 4.28 -5.05 -8.03
N GLN A 107 5.20 -5.89 -7.60
CA GLN A 107 5.17 -6.52 -6.29
C GLN A 107 6.35 -6.00 -5.46
N ILE A 108 6.08 -5.57 -4.23
CA ILE A 108 7.09 -5.23 -3.23
C ILE A 108 7.01 -6.31 -2.16
N ASN A 109 7.92 -7.25 -2.24
CA ASN A 109 7.96 -8.40 -1.34
C ASN A 109 8.67 -8.08 -0.02
N LYS A 110 8.56 -9.00 0.95
CA LYS A 110 9.13 -8.87 2.28
C LYS A 110 10.63 -8.57 2.26
N SER A 111 11.43 -9.24 1.42
CA SER A 111 12.87 -9.01 1.35
C SER A 111 13.21 -7.58 0.88
N THR A 112 12.43 -7.01 -0.04
CA THR A 112 12.56 -5.63 -0.47
C THR A 112 12.18 -4.66 0.66
N ILE A 113 11.11 -4.95 1.41
CA ILE A 113 10.68 -4.15 2.55
C ILE A 113 11.77 -4.13 3.64
N GLU A 114 12.30 -5.28 4.00
CA GLU A 114 13.36 -5.43 4.99
C GLU A 114 14.66 -4.73 4.53
N PHE A 115 15.04 -4.86 3.26
CA PHE A 115 16.23 -4.22 2.71
C PHE A 115 16.10 -2.69 2.66
N THR A 116 14.97 -2.16 2.18
CA THR A 116 14.77 -0.71 2.02
C THR A 116 14.39 -0.03 3.33
N ASN A 117 13.89 -0.78 4.30
CA ASN A 117 13.52 -0.34 5.65
C ASN A 117 12.76 1.01 5.67
N PRO A 118 11.60 1.13 4.97
CA PRO A 118 10.88 2.38 4.82
C PRO A 118 10.30 2.87 6.15
N MET A 119 10.27 4.19 6.36
CA MET A 119 9.70 4.78 7.59
C MET A 119 8.19 4.63 7.65
N THR A 120 7.51 4.84 6.52
CA THR A 120 6.05 4.76 6.41
C THR A 120 5.63 3.89 5.22
N SER A 121 4.38 3.46 5.18
CA SER A 121 3.84 2.76 4.00
C SER A 121 3.74 3.65 2.75
N ALA A 122 3.74 4.99 2.91
CA ALA A 122 3.90 5.90 1.79
C ALA A 122 5.31 5.77 1.16
N ASP A 123 6.36 5.76 2.00
CA ASP A 123 7.73 5.54 1.53
C ASP A 123 7.91 4.16 0.89
N LEU A 124 7.23 3.14 1.45
CA LEU A 124 7.22 1.80 0.87
C LEU A 124 6.70 1.79 -0.57
N LEU A 125 5.58 2.47 -0.84
CA LEU A 125 5.01 2.53 -2.19
C LEU A 125 5.95 3.20 -3.19
N GLU A 126 6.67 4.25 -2.77
CA GLU A 126 7.65 4.94 -3.60
C GLU A 126 8.81 4.03 -4.01
N ARG A 127 9.25 3.11 -3.13
CA ARG A 127 10.33 2.15 -3.41
C ARG A 127 9.99 1.16 -4.53
N GLY A 128 8.72 0.96 -4.84
CA GLY A 128 8.29 0.17 -6.00
C GLY A 128 8.63 0.80 -7.37
N GLY A 129 9.14 2.05 -7.39
CA GLY A 129 9.64 2.74 -8.59
C GLY A 129 8.58 3.16 -9.61
N ASN A 130 7.29 2.94 -9.31
CA ASN A 130 6.18 3.25 -10.23
C ASN A 130 5.10 4.13 -9.58
N VAL A 131 5.30 4.50 -8.33
CA VAL A 131 4.40 5.37 -7.56
C VAL A 131 5.20 6.59 -7.11
N PHE A 132 4.71 7.76 -7.41
CA PHE A 132 5.22 9.01 -6.88
C PHE A 132 4.42 9.37 -5.62
N ILE A 133 5.10 9.81 -4.57
CA ILE A 133 4.45 10.24 -3.31
C ILE A 133 4.65 11.74 -3.12
N GLN A 134 3.57 12.49 -3.23
CA GLN A 134 3.58 13.90 -2.87
C GLN A 134 3.39 14.04 -1.35
N LYS A 135 4.26 14.81 -0.70
CA LYS A 135 4.18 15.10 0.74
C LYS A 135 4.24 16.61 0.98
N SER A 136 3.43 17.10 1.92
CA SER A 136 3.47 18.47 2.44
C SER A 136 3.87 18.52 3.93
N GLN A 137 3.95 17.36 4.56
CA GLN A 137 4.42 17.14 5.93
C GLN A 137 4.98 15.71 6.06
N LEU A 138 5.66 15.41 7.17
CA LEU A 138 6.24 14.10 7.41
C LEU A 138 5.17 12.99 7.52
N GLY A 139 4.12 13.24 8.30
CA GLY A 139 3.01 12.30 8.49
C GLY A 139 1.96 12.42 7.40
N GLY A 140 1.99 11.52 6.44
CA GLY A 140 1.05 11.44 5.33
C GLY A 140 1.73 11.31 3.98
N GLY A 141 0.94 11.28 2.93
CA GLY A 141 1.40 11.23 1.55
C GLY A 141 0.26 11.03 0.58
N SER A 142 0.45 11.48 -0.65
CA SER A 142 -0.51 11.33 -1.73
C SER A 142 0.12 10.49 -2.83
N PRO A 143 -0.21 9.20 -2.93
CA PRO A 143 0.29 8.37 -4.01
C PRO A 143 -0.29 8.82 -5.35
N MET A 144 0.56 8.79 -6.36
CA MET A 144 0.22 9.10 -7.74
C MET A 144 0.79 8.01 -8.66
N ILE A 145 -0.01 7.57 -9.62
CA ILE A 145 0.39 6.64 -10.68
C ILE A 145 0.13 7.32 -12.01
N ARG A 146 1.17 7.47 -12.86
CA ARG A 146 1.06 8.08 -14.19
C ARG A 146 0.35 9.45 -14.18
N GLY A 147 0.60 10.27 -13.17
CA GLY A 147 -0.02 11.59 -13.00
C GLY A 147 -1.45 11.58 -12.44
N LEU A 148 -2.06 10.42 -12.26
CA LEU A 148 -3.37 10.31 -11.63
C LEU A 148 -3.23 10.32 -10.11
N SER A 149 -3.93 11.25 -9.47
CA SER A 149 -3.85 11.48 -8.04
C SER A 149 -4.69 10.49 -7.23
N THR A 150 -4.52 10.52 -5.97
CA THR A 150 -5.00 9.62 -4.92
C THR A 150 -6.47 9.21 -5.02
N ASN A 151 -7.39 10.14 -5.28
CA ASN A 151 -8.82 9.83 -5.40
C ASN A 151 -9.20 9.15 -6.73
N ARG A 152 -8.22 8.86 -7.58
CA ARG A 152 -8.36 8.01 -8.79
C ARG A 152 -7.56 6.71 -8.66
N LEU A 153 -7.14 6.40 -7.44
CA LEU A 153 -6.43 5.18 -7.06
C LEU A 153 -7.17 4.50 -5.92
N VAL A 154 -7.17 3.18 -5.88
CA VAL A 154 -7.70 2.42 -4.75
C VAL A 154 -6.56 1.97 -3.85
N LEU A 155 -6.71 2.21 -2.55
CA LEU A 155 -5.90 1.58 -1.51
C LEU A 155 -6.71 0.49 -0.82
N SER A 156 -6.09 -0.65 -0.54
CA SER A 156 -6.71 -1.70 0.26
C SER A 156 -5.72 -2.38 1.20
N VAL A 157 -6.23 -2.94 2.28
CA VAL A 157 -5.50 -3.74 3.26
C VAL A 157 -6.22 -5.08 3.43
N ASP A 158 -5.50 -6.17 3.19
CA ASP A 158 -6.04 -7.55 3.28
C ASP A 158 -7.39 -7.73 2.55
N GLY A 159 -7.54 -7.04 1.39
CA GLY A 159 -8.73 -7.09 0.56
C GLY A 159 -9.85 -6.12 0.95
N VAL A 160 -9.70 -5.34 2.01
CA VAL A 160 -10.65 -4.30 2.44
C VAL A 160 -10.20 -2.94 1.95
N ARG A 161 -11.08 -2.21 1.27
CA ARG A 161 -10.83 -0.88 0.73
C ARG A 161 -10.66 0.16 1.85
N LEU A 162 -9.64 1.03 1.71
CA LEU A 162 -9.43 2.19 2.58
C LEU A 162 -10.09 3.48 2.05
N ASN A 163 -10.36 3.56 0.74
CA ASN A 163 -11.10 4.69 0.17
C ASN A 163 -12.47 4.78 0.82
N ASN A 164 -12.77 5.89 1.43
CA ASN A 164 -14.02 6.15 2.15
C ASN A 164 -14.80 7.31 1.51
N ALA A 165 -15.93 7.66 2.13
CA ALA A 165 -16.85 8.68 1.60
C ALA A 165 -16.27 10.10 1.52
N ILE A 166 -15.20 10.41 2.25
CA ILE A 166 -14.49 11.70 2.22
C ILE A 166 -13.08 11.60 1.62
N TYR A 167 -12.82 10.52 0.86
CA TYR A 167 -11.53 10.27 0.24
C TYR A 167 -11.26 11.28 -0.87
N ARG A 168 -10.21 12.07 -0.72
CA ARG A 168 -9.92 13.26 -1.54
C ARG A 168 -8.61 13.16 -2.30
N GLY A 169 -8.41 14.03 -3.26
CA GLY A 169 -7.08 14.33 -3.82
C GLY A 169 -6.23 15.10 -2.81
N GLY A 170 -4.92 15.01 -2.93
CA GLY A 170 -3.97 15.65 -2.01
C GLY A 170 -3.66 14.79 -0.79
N ASN A 171 -3.06 15.37 0.25
CA ASN A 171 -2.58 14.64 1.43
C ASN A 171 -3.68 13.80 2.08
N ILE A 172 -3.52 12.50 2.03
CA ILE A 172 -4.35 11.53 2.73
C ILE A 172 -3.49 10.81 3.76
N HIS A 173 -4.03 10.73 4.98
CA HIS A 173 -3.32 10.13 6.10
C HIS A 173 -3.47 8.62 6.14
N ASN A 174 -4.58 8.08 5.68
CA ASN A 174 -4.82 6.63 5.68
C ASN A 174 -3.78 5.82 4.90
N VAL A 175 -3.00 6.43 4.01
CA VAL A 175 -1.84 5.76 3.40
C VAL A 175 -0.78 5.33 4.43
N ILE A 176 -0.66 6.03 5.55
CA ILE A 176 0.30 5.71 6.63
C ILE A 176 -0.29 4.85 7.75
N SER A 177 -1.58 4.51 7.68
CA SER A 177 -2.26 3.77 8.77
C SER A 177 -1.74 2.35 8.97
N VAL A 178 -1.05 1.78 7.97
CA VAL A 178 -0.44 0.45 8.06
C VAL A 178 1.05 0.58 8.31
N SER A 179 1.57 -0.01 9.40
CA SER A 179 3.02 -0.05 9.63
C SER A 179 3.71 -0.91 8.57
N PRO A 180 4.82 -0.44 7.95
CA PRO A 180 5.62 -1.26 7.04
C PRO A 180 6.10 -2.57 7.68
N MET A 181 6.34 -2.59 8.98
CA MET A 181 6.75 -3.78 9.73
C MET A 181 5.70 -4.88 9.74
N ASN A 182 4.43 -4.53 9.52
CA ASN A 182 3.31 -5.47 9.47
C ASN A 182 3.02 -5.98 8.05
N ILE A 183 3.66 -5.42 7.01
CA ILE A 183 3.41 -5.78 5.61
C ILE A 183 4.28 -6.96 5.22
N GLU A 184 3.66 -8.00 4.66
CA GLU A 184 4.34 -9.16 4.05
C GLU A 184 4.61 -8.92 2.57
N ASN A 185 3.65 -8.29 1.88
CA ASN A 185 3.69 -8.04 0.45
C ASN A 185 2.80 -6.86 0.07
N THR A 186 3.20 -6.11 -0.94
CA THR A 186 2.37 -5.06 -1.54
C THR A 186 2.29 -5.29 -3.04
N GLU A 187 1.07 -5.33 -3.58
CA GLU A 187 0.83 -5.46 -5.01
C GLU A 187 0.24 -4.15 -5.56
N ILE A 188 0.85 -3.63 -6.61
CA ILE A 188 0.45 -2.39 -7.28
C ILE A 188 0.03 -2.73 -8.71
N ILE A 189 -1.27 -2.65 -8.99
CA ILE A 189 -1.82 -2.76 -10.34
C ILE A 189 -1.79 -1.39 -10.97
N MET A 190 -1.17 -1.27 -12.13
CA MET A 190 -1.15 -0.04 -12.90
C MET A 190 -2.24 -0.02 -13.97
N GLY A 191 -2.83 1.17 -14.17
CA GLY A 191 -3.93 1.37 -15.09
C GLY A 191 -5.27 0.92 -14.50
N SER A 192 -6.30 0.97 -15.33
CA SER A 192 -7.68 0.72 -14.91
C SER A 192 -7.89 -0.67 -14.31
N ALA A 193 -8.47 -0.73 -13.12
CA ALA A 193 -8.85 -1.97 -12.44
C ALA A 193 -10.34 -1.95 -11.99
N SER A 194 -11.16 -1.07 -12.56
CA SER A 194 -12.55 -0.85 -12.13
C SER A 194 -13.45 -2.08 -12.24
N VAL A 195 -13.16 -3.04 -13.13
CA VAL A 195 -13.91 -4.29 -13.21
C VAL A 195 -13.91 -5.04 -11.87
N LEU A 196 -12.75 -5.15 -11.22
CA LEU A 196 -12.61 -5.88 -9.96
C LEU A 196 -12.77 -5.01 -8.71
N TYR A 197 -12.43 -3.72 -8.81
CA TYR A 197 -12.34 -2.82 -7.67
C TYR A 197 -13.36 -1.67 -7.68
N GLY A 198 -14.17 -1.54 -8.74
CA GLY A 198 -15.23 -0.53 -8.84
C GLY A 198 -14.73 0.89 -9.00
N SER A 199 -15.42 1.84 -8.39
CA SER A 199 -15.09 3.26 -8.40
C SER A 199 -13.66 3.54 -7.94
N ASP A 200 -13.05 4.63 -8.42
CA ASP A 200 -11.72 5.15 -8.08
C ASP A 200 -10.55 4.37 -8.66
N ALA A 201 -10.74 3.14 -9.16
CA ALA A 201 -9.67 2.32 -9.74
C ALA A 201 -9.37 2.72 -11.20
N ILE A 202 -9.21 4.03 -11.47
CA ILE A 202 -8.88 4.59 -12.79
C ILE A 202 -7.38 4.43 -13.07
N GLY A 203 -6.55 4.94 -12.17
CA GLY A 203 -5.09 4.97 -12.32
C GLY A 203 -4.40 3.71 -11.83
N GLY A 204 -5.02 3.00 -10.91
CA GLY A 204 -4.46 1.77 -10.35
C GLY A 204 -5.04 1.37 -8.99
N VAL A 205 -4.48 0.29 -8.46
CA VAL A 205 -4.84 -0.26 -7.15
C VAL A 205 -3.56 -0.62 -6.40
N MET A 206 -3.49 -0.27 -5.13
CA MET A 206 -2.41 -0.62 -4.21
C MET A 206 -2.98 -1.48 -3.09
N ASN A 207 -2.56 -2.75 -3.04
CA ASN A 207 -3.01 -3.70 -2.04
C ASN A 207 -1.87 -4.00 -1.08
N PHE A 208 -2.07 -3.70 0.20
CA PHE A 208 -1.20 -4.13 1.29
C PHE A 208 -1.70 -5.47 1.83
N TYR A 209 -0.86 -6.48 1.79
CA TYR A 209 -1.09 -7.77 2.44
C TYR A 209 -0.24 -7.82 3.70
N THR A 210 -0.88 -7.88 4.86
CA THR A 210 -0.17 -7.91 6.14
C THR A 210 0.22 -9.33 6.52
N LYS A 211 1.22 -9.47 7.40
CA LYS A 211 1.70 -10.76 7.90
C LYS A 211 0.54 -11.63 8.38
N ASN A 212 0.54 -12.89 8.00
CA ASN A 212 -0.49 -13.85 8.39
C ASN A 212 0.02 -14.79 9.48
N PRO A 213 -0.88 -15.25 10.38
CA PRO A 213 -0.54 -16.31 11.34
C PRO A 213 -0.07 -17.57 10.64
N VAL A 214 0.97 -18.22 11.15
CA VAL A 214 1.56 -19.43 10.58
C VAL A 214 1.25 -20.61 11.50
N LEU A 215 0.57 -21.61 10.95
CA LEU A 215 0.28 -22.86 11.66
C LEU A 215 1.53 -23.68 11.92
N SER A 216 1.53 -24.52 12.95
CA SER A 216 2.53 -25.57 13.09
C SER A 216 2.33 -26.66 12.04
N LYS A 217 3.41 -27.20 11.50
CA LYS A 217 3.39 -28.34 10.59
C LYS A 217 3.36 -29.67 11.36
N GLU A 218 3.79 -29.65 12.60
CA GLU A 218 3.89 -30.80 13.50
C GLU A 218 2.82 -30.75 14.60
N GLU A 219 2.75 -31.77 15.42
CA GLU A 219 1.89 -31.77 16.64
C GLU A 219 2.43 -30.78 17.71
N SER A 220 3.71 -30.39 17.62
CA SER A 220 4.33 -29.40 18.49
C SER A 220 3.82 -27.98 18.22
N GLN A 221 3.96 -27.11 19.20
CA GLN A 221 3.64 -25.70 19.07
C GLN A 221 4.74 -24.98 18.28
N ARG A 222 4.37 -23.99 17.47
CA ARG A 222 5.28 -23.08 16.79
C ARG A 222 5.23 -21.72 17.48
N LEU A 223 6.37 -21.18 17.86
CA LEU A 223 6.52 -19.84 18.41
C LEU A 223 7.62 -19.11 17.65
N ASP A 224 7.25 -18.01 16.98
CA ASP A 224 8.21 -17.12 16.33
C ASP A 224 8.07 -15.74 17.00
N ILE A 225 9.18 -15.15 17.43
CA ILE A 225 9.22 -13.83 18.07
C ILE A 225 10.21 -12.96 17.31
N ASN A 226 9.80 -11.74 16.95
CA ASN A 226 10.65 -10.76 16.30
C ASN A 226 10.62 -9.44 17.08
N ILE A 227 11.79 -8.87 17.28
CA ILE A 227 11.99 -7.55 17.88
C ILE A 227 12.80 -6.74 16.88
N HIS A 228 12.32 -5.54 16.58
CA HIS A 228 13.01 -4.64 15.67
C HIS A 228 13.03 -3.23 16.25
N SER A 229 14.18 -2.57 16.20
CA SER A 229 14.31 -1.17 16.58
C SER A 229 15.07 -0.41 15.50
N ARG A 230 14.68 0.85 15.27
CA ARG A 230 15.31 1.73 14.29
C ARG A 230 15.51 3.12 14.88
N TYR A 231 16.67 3.70 14.56
CA TYR A 231 16.91 5.12 14.68
C TYR A 231 17.19 5.73 13.31
N SER A 232 16.55 6.85 12.98
CA SER A 232 16.79 7.60 11.75
C SER A 232 17.18 9.03 12.06
N SER A 233 18.40 9.43 11.70
CA SER A 233 18.94 10.76 12.02
C SER A 233 18.23 11.90 11.31
N ALA A 234 17.71 11.69 10.09
CA ALA A 234 17.03 12.72 9.32
C ALA A 234 15.75 13.24 9.98
N ALA A 235 15.01 12.37 10.64
CA ALA A 235 13.77 12.70 11.36
C ALA A 235 13.91 12.54 12.87
N SER A 236 15.13 12.27 13.38
CA SER A 236 15.35 11.86 14.80
C SER A 236 14.35 10.79 15.25
N GLU A 237 13.99 9.89 14.32
CA GLU A 237 12.99 8.85 14.54
C GLU A 237 13.52 7.81 15.51
N LYS A 238 12.66 7.39 16.42
CA LYS A 238 12.85 6.22 17.27
C LYS A 238 11.67 5.29 17.05
N MET A 239 11.93 4.13 16.44
CA MET A 239 10.89 3.14 16.17
C MET A 239 11.19 1.85 16.93
N TYR A 240 10.16 1.28 17.54
CA TYR A 240 10.17 -0.01 18.21
C TYR A 240 9.03 -0.87 17.66
N HIS A 241 9.36 -2.10 17.31
CA HIS A 241 8.42 -3.09 16.83
C HIS A 241 8.63 -4.42 17.53
N PHE A 242 7.55 -5.03 17.91
CA PHE A 242 7.49 -6.39 18.44
C PHE A 242 6.40 -7.15 17.71
N ASP A 243 6.70 -8.36 17.25
CA ASP A 243 5.68 -9.28 16.77
C ASP A 243 5.91 -10.70 17.30
N VAL A 244 4.80 -11.43 17.45
CA VAL A 244 4.79 -12.82 17.86
C VAL A 244 3.78 -13.62 17.04
N ASN A 245 4.21 -14.77 16.54
CA ASN A 245 3.38 -15.80 15.95
C ASN A 245 3.33 -17.01 16.89
N PHE A 246 2.11 -17.42 17.27
CA PHE A 246 1.89 -18.65 17.99
C PHE A 246 1.00 -19.57 17.15
N GLY A 247 1.52 -20.72 16.74
CA GLY A 247 0.85 -21.65 15.85
C GLY A 247 0.65 -23.03 16.48
N LEU A 248 -0.59 -23.50 16.39
CA LEU A 248 -0.98 -24.89 16.59
C LEU A 248 -1.32 -25.51 15.22
N LYS A 249 -1.69 -26.79 15.18
CA LYS A 249 -1.98 -27.53 13.94
C LYS A 249 -3.15 -26.95 13.12
N LYS A 250 -4.17 -26.38 13.76
CA LYS A 250 -5.41 -25.89 13.12
C LYS A 250 -5.75 -24.45 13.42
N ILE A 251 -5.07 -23.83 14.40
CA ILE A 251 -5.29 -22.44 14.78
C ILE A 251 -3.93 -21.77 15.00
N ALA A 252 -3.81 -20.51 14.57
CA ALA A 252 -2.64 -19.71 14.83
C ALA A 252 -3.03 -18.27 15.13
N PHE A 253 -2.17 -17.59 15.89
CA PHE A 253 -2.32 -16.21 16.31
C PHE A 253 -1.08 -15.43 15.88
N PHE A 254 -1.29 -14.22 15.40
CA PHE A 254 -0.22 -13.26 15.13
C PHE A 254 -0.58 -11.95 15.80
N SER A 255 0.31 -11.46 16.65
CA SER A 255 0.14 -10.18 17.35
C SER A 255 1.35 -9.30 17.09
N SER A 256 1.13 -8.03 16.79
CA SER A 256 2.23 -7.08 16.68
C SER A 256 1.86 -5.70 17.20
N ILE A 257 2.88 -4.99 17.69
CA ILE A 257 2.80 -3.60 18.09
C ILE A 257 4.01 -2.84 17.54
N SER A 258 3.77 -1.64 17.02
CA SER A 258 4.82 -0.73 16.56
C SER A 258 4.56 0.65 17.11
N LYS A 259 5.56 1.27 17.72
CA LYS A 259 5.55 2.68 18.14
C LYS A 259 6.67 3.40 17.42
N SER A 260 6.32 4.51 16.76
CA SER A 260 7.27 5.40 16.10
C SER A 260 7.12 6.81 16.66
N ASP A 261 8.22 7.39 17.11
CA ASP A 261 8.30 8.78 17.53
C ASP A 261 9.20 9.50 16.53
N TYR A 262 8.64 10.44 15.80
CA TYR A 262 9.35 11.25 14.81
C TYR A 262 9.65 12.63 15.40
N GLY A 263 10.92 12.99 15.41
CA GLY A 263 11.36 14.35 15.75
C GLY A 263 11.20 15.31 14.56
N ASN A 264 11.75 16.52 14.71
CA ASN A 264 11.74 17.47 13.62
C ASN A 264 12.69 17.03 12.49
N LEU A 265 12.27 17.22 11.24
CA LEU A 265 13.06 16.90 10.06
C LEU A 265 14.30 17.77 9.96
N LEU A 266 15.45 17.17 9.68
CA LEU A 266 16.69 17.84 9.34
C LEU A 266 16.93 17.73 7.83
N MET A 267 16.92 18.86 7.12
CA MET A 267 17.22 18.87 5.70
C MET A 267 18.69 18.58 5.41
N GLY A 268 18.97 18.07 4.21
CA GLY A 268 20.34 17.87 3.72
C GLY A 268 21.11 19.18 3.55
N SER A 269 22.45 19.09 3.50
CA SER A 269 23.34 20.27 3.44
C SER A 269 23.35 20.96 2.08
N ASN A 270 22.95 20.28 1.00
CA ASN A 270 23.02 20.76 -0.37
C ASN A 270 21.63 21.16 -0.94
N GLY A 271 20.65 21.38 -0.05
CA GLY A 271 19.32 21.86 -0.46
C GLY A 271 19.32 23.35 -0.77
N PRO A 272 18.31 23.84 -1.55
CA PRO A 272 18.14 25.26 -1.83
C PRO A 272 17.90 26.07 -0.55
N SER A 273 18.30 27.37 -0.57
CA SER A 273 18.15 28.29 0.56
C SER A 273 16.70 28.50 0.99
N GLU A 274 15.76 28.37 0.05
CA GLU A 274 14.32 28.49 0.25
C GLU A 274 13.75 27.40 1.16
N TYR A 275 14.47 26.30 1.34
CA TYR A 275 14.08 25.21 2.25
C TYR A 275 14.52 25.47 3.70
N LEU A 276 15.38 26.47 3.93
CA LEU A 276 15.77 26.85 5.28
C LEU A 276 14.59 27.45 6.04
N ARG A 277 14.53 27.19 7.33
CA ARG A 277 13.52 27.73 8.24
C ARG A 277 14.16 28.69 9.23
N PRO A 278 14.24 29.99 8.93
CA PRO A 278 14.93 30.97 9.76
C PRO A 278 14.21 31.27 11.07
N ASN A 279 12.87 31.15 11.08
CA ASN A 279 12.02 31.45 12.24
C ASN A 279 10.85 30.49 12.36
N TYR A 280 10.22 30.45 13.52
CA TYR A 280 9.01 29.68 13.79
C TYR A 280 8.26 30.30 14.97
N VAL A 281 6.97 29.89 15.16
CA VAL A 281 6.12 30.37 16.25
C VAL A 281 6.23 29.43 17.45
N ILE A 282 6.33 30.01 18.63
CA ILE A 282 6.11 29.35 19.92
C ILE A 282 5.05 30.10 20.70
N GLN A 283 4.45 29.47 21.71
CA GLN A 283 3.63 30.16 22.71
C GLN A 283 4.47 30.42 23.96
N ASN A 284 4.34 31.63 24.50
CA ASN A 284 4.94 31.99 25.79
C ASN A 284 4.13 31.37 26.96
N SER A 285 4.55 31.63 28.19
CA SER A 285 3.88 31.11 29.39
C SER A 285 2.45 31.66 29.61
N THR A 286 2.09 32.77 28.96
CA THR A 286 0.74 33.35 28.96
C THR A 286 -0.13 32.85 27.81
N GLY A 287 0.41 32.00 26.92
CA GLY A 287 -0.29 31.45 25.75
C GLY A 287 -0.24 32.37 24.52
N GLU A 288 0.50 33.49 24.57
CA GLU A 288 0.65 34.40 23.43
C GLU A 288 1.69 33.89 22.44
N ASP A 289 1.46 34.13 21.17
CA ASP A 289 2.39 33.74 20.11
C ASP A 289 3.63 34.63 20.08
N MET A 290 4.78 34.01 19.94
CA MET A 290 6.06 34.68 19.73
C MET A 290 6.76 34.08 18.51
N ILE A 291 7.22 34.92 17.60
CA ILE A 291 8.12 34.51 16.51
C ILE A 291 9.55 34.49 17.06
N VAL A 292 10.19 33.33 17.00
CA VAL A 292 11.57 33.17 17.47
C VAL A 292 12.48 32.74 16.32
N ASN A 293 13.76 33.18 16.40
CA ASN A 293 14.77 32.76 15.47
C ASN A 293 15.12 31.28 15.64
N ASN A 294 15.25 30.55 14.56
CA ASN A 294 15.69 29.17 14.57
C ASN A 294 17.22 29.10 14.60
N SER A 295 17.80 28.67 15.70
CA SER A 295 19.24 28.51 15.84
C SER A 295 19.88 27.54 14.86
N ASN A 296 19.07 26.62 14.28
CA ASN A 296 19.48 25.72 13.20
C ASN A 296 18.45 25.78 12.07
N PRO A 297 18.61 26.67 11.07
CA PRO A 297 17.64 26.83 9.99
C PRO A 297 17.42 25.57 9.14
N LYS A 298 18.36 24.61 9.15
CA LYS A 298 18.18 23.30 8.48
C LYS A 298 17.18 22.41 9.23
N LEU A 299 16.93 22.66 10.52
CA LEU A 299 15.95 21.90 11.28
C LEU A 299 14.55 22.47 11.03
N GLN A 300 13.71 21.71 10.37
CA GLN A 300 12.34 22.07 10.04
C GLN A 300 11.45 21.92 11.28
N ARG A 301 11.43 22.98 12.11
CA ARG A 301 10.64 23.02 13.36
C ARG A 301 9.16 22.80 13.09
N ASN A 302 8.46 22.14 14.04
CA ASN A 302 7.05 21.77 13.96
C ASN A 302 6.77 20.80 12.80
N THR A 303 7.56 19.72 12.70
CA THR A 303 7.31 18.57 11.78
C THR A 303 7.21 17.26 12.54
N SER A 304 7.45 17.27 13.86
CA SER A 304 7.40 16.07 14.72
C SER A 304 5.97 15.56 14.90
N TYR A 305 5.83 14.24 14.99
CA TYR A 305 4.60 13.54 15.38
C TYR A 305 4.94 12.15 15.90
N ASP A 306 3.95 11.45 16.44
CA ASP A 306 4.10 10.06 16.86
C ASP A 306 3.00 9.18 16.24
N GLN A 307 3.26 7.88 16.20
CA GLN A 307 2.29 6.90 15.69
C GLN A 307 2.40 5.58 16.44
N LEU A 308 1.25 5.02 16.79
CA LEU A 308 1.08 3.70 17.35
C LEU A 308 0.30 2.83 16.38
N ASN A 309 0.82 1.63 16.07
CA ASN A 309 0.12 0.63 15.28
C ASN A 309 0.01 -0.68 16.07
N PHE A 310 -1.14 -1.32 16.00
CA PHE A 310 -1.39 -2.65 16.55
C PHE A 310 -2.06 -3.53 15.49
N LEU A 311 -1.64 -4.79 15.42
CA LEU A 311 -2.25 -5.80 14.56
C LEU A 311 -2.42 -7.09 15.33
N GLN A 312 -3.65 -7.62 15.35
CA GLN A 312 -3.97 -8.95 15.84
C GLN A 312 -4.63 -9.75 14.73
N LYS A 313 -4.11 -10.93 14.44
CA LYS A 313 -4.76 -11.86 13.52
C LYS A 313 -4.96 -13.23 14.16
N VAL A 314 -6.03 -13.89 13.78
CA VAL A 314 -6.35 -15.28 14.14
C VAL A 314 -6.65 -16.04 12.86
N LEU A 315 -5.97 -17.14 12.63
CA LEU A 315 -6.21 -18.09 11.55
C LEU A 315 -6.78 -19.38 12.15
N TYR A 316 -7.95 -19.80 11.68
CA TYR A 316 -8.52 -21.10 11.98
C TYR A 316 -8.73 -21.91 10.70
N LYS A 317 -8.01 -23.02 10.57
CA LYS A 317 -8.02 -23.89 9.39
C LYS A 317 -8.13 -25.35 9.83
N PRO A 318 -9.35 -25.82 10.15
CA PRO A 318 -9.57 -27.19 10.65
C PRO A 318 -9.25 -28.25 9.60
N ASN A 319 -9.39 -27.93 8.31
CA ASN A 319 -9.12 -28.81 7.17
C ASN A 319 -8.72 -28.02 5.92
N LYS A 320 -8.49 -28.71 4.79
CA LYS A 320 -8.07 -28.10 3.52
C LYS A 320 -9.17 -27.29 2.82
N ASN A 321 -10.43 -27.50 3.19
CA ASN A 321 -11.59 -26.93 2.49
C ASN A 321 -12.16 -25.70 3.18
N PHE A 322 -11.84 -25.46 4.44
CA PHE A 322 -12.34 -24.34 5.22
C PHE A 322 -11.21 -23.57 5.89
N GLN A 323 -11.27 -22.26 5.79
CA GLN A 323 -10.38 -21.32 6.47
C GLN A 323 -11.18 -20.12 6.95
N TYR A 324 -10.94 -19.70 8.18
CA TYR A 324 -11.43 -18.46 8.77
C TYR A 324 -10.25 -17.62 9.23
N ASP A 325 -10.25 -16.35 8.81
CA ASP A 325 -9.25 -15.36 9.20
C ASP A 325 -9.96 -14.17 9.86
N LEU A 326 -9.55 -13.83 11.07
CA LEU A 326 -9.91 -12.59 11.76
C LEU A 326 -8.68 -11.68 11.78
N GLY A 327 -8.84 -10.44 11.36
CA GLY A 327 -7.82 -9.39 11.47
C GLY A 327 -8.37 -8.16 12.20
N ILE A 328 -7.62 -7.66 13.18
CA ILE A 328 -7.91 -6.41 13.89
C ILE A 328 -6.70 -5.51 13.70
N HIS A 329 -6.89 -4.41 12.99
CA HIS A 329 -5.87 -3.40 12.75
C HIS A 329 -6.26 -2.14 13.50
N PHE A 330 -5.33 -1.56 14.22
CA PHE A 330 -5.49 -0.27 14.88
C PHE A 330 -4.29 0.61 14.60
N SER A 331 -4.56 1.87 14.26
CA SER A 331 -3.54 2.90 14.08
C SER A 331 -4.02 4.20 14.72
N LYS A 332 -3.14 4.85 15.47
CA LYS A 332 -3.36 6.16 16.05
C LYS A 332 -2.13 7.03 15.89
N THR A 333 -2.31 8.28 15.45
CA THR A 333 -1.25 9.28 15.43
C THR A 333 -1.48 10.32 16.52
N GLY A 334 -0.42 10.99 16.95
CA GLY A 334 -0.53 12.30 17.58
C GLY A 334 -0.90 13.38 16.57
N ASP A 335 -0.74 14.63 16.97
CA ASP A 335 -0.93 15.77 16.07
C ASP A 335 0.16 15.77 15.00
N ILE A 336 -0.24 15.97 13.75
CA ILE A 336 0.66 16.03 12.60
C ILE A 336 0.71 17.47 12.10
N PRO A 337 1.74 18.26 12.46
CA PRO A 337 1.85 19.64 12.03
C PRO A 337 1.94 19.75 10.52
N ARG A 338 1.24 20.70 9.97
CA ARG A 338 1.22 20.97 8.54
C ARG A 338 2.26 22.00 8.17
N TYR A 339 3.46 21.51 7.91
CA TYR A 339 4.64 22.33 7.66
C TYR A 339 4.47 23.34 6.54
N ASP A 340 3.85 22.94 5.41
CA ASP A 340 3.58 23.80 4.26
C ASP A 340 2.68 25.02 4.58
N ARG A 341 1.90 24.94 5.65
CA ARG A 341 1.08 26.06 6.14
C ARG A 341 1.79 26.90 7.19
N LEU A 342 2.55 26.25 8.06
CA LEU A 342 3.27 26.93 9.14
C LEU A 342 4.45 27.80 8.66
N ILE A 343 4.97 27.56 7.45
CA ILE A 343 6.00 28.41 6.81
C ILE A 343 5.41 29.51 5.95
N ARG A 344 4.09 29.60 5.79
CA ARG A 344 3.44 30.58 4.93
C ARG A 344 3.57 31.98 5.54
N GLN A 345 3.98 32.92 4.71
CA GLN A 345 4.10 34.33 5.05
C GLN A 345 3.03 35.15 4.32
N ASP A 346 2.64 36.26 4.91
CA ASP A 346 1.80 37.27 4.31
C ASP A 346 2.60 38.27 3.46
N GLN A 347 1.98 39.36 3.02
CA GLN A 347 2.61 40.40 2.21
C GLN A 347 3.73 41.17 2.96
N ASN A 348 3.71 41.17 4.29
CA ASN A 348 4.69 41.81 5.15
C ASN A 348 5.82 40.86 5.55
N LEU A 349 5.85 39.63 5.01
CA LEU A 349 6.76 38.54 5.37
C LEU A 349 6.58 38.01 6.80
N ASP A 350 5.41 38.28 7.44
CA ASP A 350 5.07 37.72 8.74
C ASP A 350 4.42 36.35 8.59
N LEU A 351 4.66 35.44 9.55
CA LEU A 351 4.05 34.12 9.56
C LEU A 351 2.53 34.22 9.76
N VAL A 352 1.77 33.49 8.94
CA VAL A 352 0.29 33.56 8.92
C VAL A 352 -0.34 32.79 10.06
N TYR A 353 0.26 31.67 10.48
CA TYR A 353 -0.33 30.72 11.41
C TYR A 353 0.49 30.56 12.68
N GLY A 354 -0.17 30.63 13.84
CA GLY A 354 0.36 30.20 15.12
C GLY A 354 0.33 28.66 15.23
N ASN A 355 -0.80 28.05 14.83
CA ASN A 355 -0.99 26.60 14.81
C ASN A 355 -1.65 26.14 13.51
N TRP A 356 -1.19 25.03 12.96
CA TRP A 356 -1.87 24.31 11.90
C TRP A 356 -1.45 22.84 11.94
N PHE A 357 -2.38 21.92 12.23
CA PHE A 357 -2.08 20.48 12.31
C PHE A 357 -3.31 19.64 11.96
N TYR A 358 -3.06 18.43 11.53
CA TYR A 358 -4.02 17.34 11.45
C TYR A 358 -3.89 16.48 12.70
N GLY A 359 -4.96 15.79 13.07
CA GLY A 359 -4.89 14.77 14.10
C GLY A 359 -5.44 15.22 15.48
N PRO A 360 -5.49 14.26 16.42
CA PRO A 360 -5.09 12.87 16.20
C PRO A 360 -5.91 12.20 15.11
N GLN A 361 -5.28 11.29 14.36
CA GLN A 361 -5.96 10.42 13.41
C GLN A 361 -6.06 9.02 14.00
N GLU A 362 -7.24 8.41 13.93
CA GLU A 362 -7.47 7.05 14.38
C GLU A 362 -8.10 6.20 13.29
N TRP A 363 -7.64 4.96 13.17
CA TRP A 363 -8.23 3.96 12.29
C TRP A 363 -8.29 2.61 12.98
N LEU A 364 -9.48 2.02 13.00
CA LEU A 364 -9.75 0.67 13.45
C LEU A 364 -10.38 -0.11 12.30
N LEU A 365 -9.83 -1.24 11.95
CA LEU A 365 -10.42 -2.20 11.01
C LEU A 365 -10.58 -3.56 11.70
N ILE A 366 -11.79 -4.09 11.69
CA ILE A 366 -12.09 -5.48 12.03
C ILE A 366 -12.49 -6.18 10.74
N ASN A 367 -11.66 -7.14 10.30
CA ASN A 367 -11.80 -7.85 9.04
C ASN A 367 -12.03 -9.35 9.31
N ASN A 368 -13.16 -9.87 8.86
CA ASN A 368 -13.50 -11.30 8.94
C ASN A 368 -13.49 -11.86 7.52
N GLN A 369 -12.72 -12.92 7.28
CA GLN A 369 -12.67 -13.62 6.01
C GLN A 369 -12.98 -15.10 6.19
N ILE A 370 -13.85 -15.62 5.35
CA ILE A 370 -14.16 -17.04 5.25
C ILE A 370 -13.78 -17.50 3.85
N ALA A 371 -12.94 -18.52 3.76
CA ALA A 371 -12.59 -19.15 2.49
C ALA A 371 -13.04 -20.61 2.50
N ILE A 372 -13.79 -21.01 1.45
CA ILE A 372 -14.30 -22.35 1.26
C ILE A 372 -13.84 -22.88 -0.10
N ASN A 373 -13.24 -24.07 -0.11
CA ASN A 373 -12.88 -24.79 -1.32
C ASN A 373 -13.81 -26.00 -1.48
N SER A 374 -14.40 -26.18 -2.65
CA SER A 374 -15.28 -27.30 -2.96
C SER A 374 -15.10 -27.74 -4.41
N LYS A 375 -14.76 -28.99 -4.63
CA LYS A 375 -14.65 -29.54 -6.00
C LYS A 375 -15.97 -30.10 -6.54
N SER A 376 -16.96 -30.30 -5.67
CA SER A 376 -18.26 -30.88 -6.03
C SER A 376 -19.38 -29.84 -6.19
N ASN A 377 -19.11 -28.57 -5.93
CA ASN A 377 -20.11 -27.52 -6.05
C ASN A 377 -20.20 -27.01 -7.49
N ASN A 378 -21.41 -26.93 -8.04
CA ASN A 378 -21.64 -26.48 -9.43
C ASN A 378 -21.49 -24.95 -9.57
N VAL A 379 -21.60 -24.18 -8.47
CA VAL A 379 -21.55 -22.72 -8.48
C VAL A 379 -20.10 -22.24 -8.34
N PHE A 380 -19.30 -22.82 -7.42
CA PHE A 380 -17.93 -22.38 -7.20
C PHE A 380 -16.98 -23.54 -6.87
N ASP A 381 -15.70 -23.37 -7.18
CA ASP A 381 -14.62 -24.21 -6.67
C ASP A 381 -13.94 -23.57 -5.45
N LYS A 382 -13.91 -22.21 -5.43
CA LYS A 382 -13.50 -21.44 -4.25
C LYS A 382 -14.47 -20.29 -4.02
N LEU A 383 -14.84 -20.09 -2.77
CA LEU A 383 -15.63 -18.97 -2.29
C LEU A 383 -14.84 -18.23 -1.23
N LYS A 384 -14.80 -16.91 -1.32
CA LYS A 384 -14.24 -16.02 -0.29
C LYS A 384 -15.30 -14.99 0.10
N ILE A 385 -15.65 -14.95 1.38
CA ILE A 385 -16.53 -13.94 1.95
C ILE A 385 -15.67 -13.06 2.84
N THR A 386 -15.70 -11.75 2.61
CA THR A 386 -15.02 -10.75 3.45
C THR A 386 -16.05 -9.80 4.02
N PHE A 387 -16.17 -9.79 5.33
CA PHE A 387 -17.02 -8.86 6.08
C PHE A 387 -16.13 -7.98 6.96
N ALA A 388 -16.19 -6.68 6.77
CA ALA A 388 -15.35 -5.76 7.50
C ALA A 388 -16.11 -4.55 8.05
N LYS A 389 -15.71 -4.15 9.26
CA LYS A 389 -16.13 -2.89 9.89
C LYS A 389 -14.92 -2.01 10.12
N GLN A 390 -15.02 -0.72 9.71
CA GLN A 390 -13.99 0.26 9.96
C GLN A 390 -14.58 1.45 10.72
N LYS A 391 -13.77 1.99 11.63
CA LYS A 391 -13.95 3.32 12.20
C LYS A 391 -12.73 4.15 11.83
N PHE A 392 -12.98 5.35 11.32
CA PHE A 392 -11.94 6.28 10.94
C PHE A 392 -12.26 7.65 11.51
N SER A 393 -11.28 8.32 12.10
CA SER A 393 -11.38 9.69 12.61
C SER A 393 -10.21 10.51 12.13
N GLU A 394 -10.47 11.71 11.66
CA GLU A 394 -9.45 12.73 11.37
C GLU A 394 -9.93 14.09 11.86
N SER A 395 -8.99 15.00 12.12
CA SER A 395 -9.33 16.39 12.39
C SER A 395 -8.39 17.37 11.68
N ARG A 396 -8.84 18.61 11.56
CA ARG A 396 -8.08 19.76 11.07
C ARG A 396 -8.18 20.89 12.04
N ASN A 397 -7.04 21.34 12.52
CA ASN A 397 -6.93 22.34 13.54
C ASN A 397 -6.06 23.50 13.03
N SER A 398 -6.58 24.73 13.10
CA SER A 398 -5.85 25.89 12.63
C SER A 398 -6.17 27.14 13.45
N ARG A 399 -5.13 27.92 13.72
CA ARG A 399 -5.21 29.21 14.39
C ARG A 399 -4.24 30.18 13.74
N LYS A 400 -4.75 31.35 13.34
CA LYS A 400 -3.88 32.41 12.82
C LYS A 400 -2.94 32.92 13.90
N LEU A 401 -1.81 33.49 13.50
CA LEU A 401 -0.88 34.14 14.41
C LEU A 401 -1.61 35.19 15.27
N SER A 402 -1.35 35.18 16.55
CA SER A 402 -1.93 36.07 17.57
C SER A 402 -3.46 36.01 17.71
N ALA A 403 -4.14 35.12 17.01
CA ALA A 403 -5.58 34.90 17.22
C ALA A 403 -5.82 34.05 18.49
N SER A 404 -6.91 34.35 19.22
CA SER A 404 -7.30 33.59 20.42
C SER A 404 -8.02 32.28 20.09
N ASN A 405 -8.60 32.13 18.88
CA ASN A 405 -9.48 31.04 18.55
C ASN A 405 -8.80 29.96 17.70
N LEU A 406 -8.73 28.75 18.22
CA LEU A 406 -8.36 27.53 17.51
C LEU A 406 -9.61 26.93 16.86
N ASN A 407 -9.66 26.95 15.53
CA ASN A 407 -10.74 26.34 14.76
C ASN A 407 -10.43 24.88 14.50
N SER A 408 -11.32 23.99 14.90
CA SER A 408 -11.23 22.54 14.72
C SER A 408 -12.38 22.04 13.85
N ARG A 409 -12.08 21.13 12.93
CA ARG A 409 -13.06 20.36 12.16
C ARG A 409 -12.72 18.89 12.30
N GLU A 410 -13.65 18.13 12.84
CA GLU A 410 -13.50 16.71 13.12
C GLU A 410 -14.45 15.92 12.26
N GLU A 411 -13.93 14.88 11.60
CA GLU A 411 -14.68 13.93 10.78
C GLU A 411 -14.55 12.52 11.38
N LYS A 412 -15.69 11.86 11.60
CA LYS A 412 -15.78 10.46 12.03
C LYS A 412 -16.55 9.65 11.00
N LEU A 413 -16.02 8.49 10.65
CA LEU A 413 -16.65 7.58 9.71
C LEU A 413 -16.86 6.21 10.35
N ASP A 414 -18.06 5.66 10.12
CA ASP A 414 -18.41 4.26 10.39
C ASP A 414 -18.66 3.58 9.04
N ILE A 415 -17.83 2.55 8.70
CA ILE A 415 -17.84 1.93 7.39
C ILE A 415 -18.09 0.43 7.56
N LEU A 416 -19.10 -0.07 6.86
CA LEU A 416 -19.39 -1.48 6.76
C LEU A 416 -19.18 -1.95 5.33
N SER A 417 -18.48 -3.06 5.13
CA SER A 417 -18.26 -3.65 3.81
C SER A 417 -18.47 -5.16 3.81
N LEU A 418 -19.05 -5.65 2.71
CA LEU A 418 -19.25 -7.06 2.43
C LEU A 418 -18.81 -7.34 1.00
N ASN A 419 -17.86 -8.26 0.82
CA ASN A 419 -17.46 -8.79 -0.48
C ASN A 419 -17.70 -10.31 -0.50
N ILE A 420 -18.27 -10.79 -1.60
CA ILE A 420 -18.45 -12.20 -1.88
C ILE A 420 -17.80 -12.47 -3.23
N ASP A 421 -16.65 -13.14 -3.21
CA ASP A 421 -15.84 -13.44 -4.39
C ASP A 421 -15.84 -14.95 -4.64
N MET A 422 -16.13 -15.39 -5.85
CA MET A 422 -16.17 -16.79 -6.26
C MET A 422 -15.32 -17.03 -7.49
N ILE A 423 -14.70 -18.19 -7.56
CA ILE A 423 -14.03 -18.67 -8.77
C ILE A 423 -14.55 -20.08 -9.11
N LYS A 424 -14.88 -20.28 -10.38
CA LYS A 424 -15.29 -21.55 -10.98
C LYS A 424 -14.38 -21.91 -12.13
N LYS A 425 -13.76 -23.08 -12.08
CA LYS A 425 -13.10 -23.66 -13.24
C LYS A 425 -14.14 -24.22 -14.20
N LEU A 426 -14.16 -23.70 -15.41
CA LEU A 426 -15.05 -24.16 -16.45
C LEU A 426 -14.48 -25.40 -17.16
N ASN A 427 -13.16 -25.41 -17.35
CA ASN A 427 -12.38 -26.54 -17.88
C ASN A 427 -10.91 -26.42 -17.43
N SER A 428 -10.01 -27.23 -18.00
CA SER A 428 -8.57 -27.19 -17.67
C SER A 428 -7.90 -25.85 -18.01
N ASN A 429 -8.45 -25.10 -18.95
CA ASN A 429 -7.83 -23.90 -19.52
C ASN A 429 -8.61 -22.61 -19.21
N SER A 430 -9.76 -22.69 -18.58
CA SER A 430 -10.58 -21.49 -18.34
C SER A 430 -11.21 -21.45 -16.96
N ASP A 431 -11.20 -20.26 -16.39
CA ASP A 431 -11.76 -19.91 -15.09
C ASP A 431 -12.74 -18.74 -15.24
N LEU A 432 -13.80 -18.76 -14.44
CA LEU A 432 -14.72 -17.65 -14.26
C LEU A 432 -14.64 -17.18 -12.80
N THR A 433 -14.28 -15.90 -12.62
CA THR A 433 -14.33 -15.22 -11.32
C THR A 433 -15.49 -14.25 -11.33
N TYR A 434 -16.31 -14.24 -10.28
CA TYR A 434 -17.47 -13.35 -10.17
C TYR A 434 -17.79 -13.06 -8.72
N GLY A 435 -18.53 -11.98 -8.50
CA GLY A 435 -18.79 -11.59 -7.12
C GLY A 435 -19.71 -10.40 -6.96
N LEU A 436 -19.97 -10.10 -5.69
CA LEU A 436 -20.77 -8.99 -5.20
C LEU A 436 -19.98 -8.17 -4.21
N GLU A 437 -20.20 -6.87 -4.21
CA GLU A 437 -19.60 -5.92 -3.27
C GLU A 437 -20.69 -4.99 -2.75
N TYR A 438 -20.72 -4.78 -1.44
CA TYR A 438 -21.54 -3.75 -0.79
C TYR A 438 -20.70 -2.98 0.21
N ILE A 439 -20.77 -1.64 0.15
CA ILE A 439 -20.09 -0.75 1.07
C ILE A 439 -21.08 0.33 1.53
N ASN A 440 -21.14 0.57 2.83
CA ASN A 440 -21.93 1.64 3.43
C ASN A 440 -21.03 2.48 4.33
N ASN A 441 -20.97 3.79 4.05
CA ASN A 441 -20.26 4.78 4.85
C ASN A 441 -21.27 5.71 5.50
N LYS A 442 -21.07 6.01 6.78
CA LYS A 442 -21.72 7.10 7.50
C LYS A 442 -20.66 8.09 7.93
N VAL A 443 -20.96 9.38 7.78
CA VAL A 443 -20.02 10.47 8.06
C VAL A 443 -20.65 11.41 9.07
N GLU A 444 -19.97 11.60 10.19
CA GLU A 444 -20.21 12.67 11.16
C GLU A 444 -19.14 13.74 10.93
N SER A 445 -19.54 15.00 10.82
CA SER A 445 -18.62 16.13 10.64
C SER A 445 -19.07 17.28 11.52
N LEU A 446 -18.16 17.73 12.40
CA LEU A 446 -18.41 18.79 13.37
C LEU A 446 -17.38 19.91 13.23
N GLY A 447 -17.79 21.14 13.47
CA GLY A 447 -16.92 22.31 13.53
C GLY A 447 -17.02 23.01 14.87
N SER A 448 -15.89 23.32 15.50
CA SER A 448 -15.78 24.08 16.75
C SER A 448 -14.67 25.12 16.69
N SER A 449 -14.86 26.20 17.42
CA SER A 449 -13.86 27.26 17.61
C SER A 449 -13.65 27.43 19.12
N THR A 450 -12.46 27.06 19.59
CA THR A 450 -12.11 27.09 21.02
C THR A 450 -11.18 28.26 21.30
N ASN A 451 -11.55 29.15 22.22
CA ASN A 451 -10.65 30.19 22.71
C ASN A 451 -9.57 29.54 23.58
N ILE A 452 -8.30 29.78 23.23
CA ILE A 452 -7.16 29.15 23.91
C ILE A 452 -6.89 29.68 25.32
N PHE A 453 -7.48 30.82 25.70
CA PHE A 453 -7.27 31.46 27.00
C PHE A 453 -8.34 31.08 28.03
N ASP A 454 -9.62 31.16 27.64
CA ASP A 454 -10.75 30.90 28.55
C ASP A 454 -11.46 29.57 28.29
N LEU A 455 -11.01 28.82 27.26
CA LEU A 455 -11.53 27.51 26.84
C LEU A 455 -13.01 27.53 26.42
N SER A 456 -13.59 28.70 26.16
CA SER A 456 -14.93 28.81 25.63
C SER A 456 -15.01 28.20 24.22
N VAL A 457 -16.11 27.51 23.92
CA VAL A 457 -16.30 26.77 22.66
C VAL A 457 -17.53 27.32 21.95
N ASN A 458 -17.36 27.72 20.71
CA ASN A 458 -18.42 28.13 19.79
C ASN A 458 -18.51 27.15 18.61
N SER A 459 -19.72 26.91 18.11
CA SER A 459 -19.91 26.13 16.88
C SER A 459 -19.51 26.96 15.66
N ILE A 460 -18.83 26.32 14.72
CA ILE A 460 -18.51 26.83 13.39
C ILE A 460 -18.97 25.84 12.33
N SER A 461 -19.04 26.26 11.08
CA SER A 461 -19.37 25.35 9.98
C SER A 461 -18.46 24.13 9.98
N SER A 462 -19.05 22.93 9.94
CA SER A 462 -18.35 21.67 9.67
C SER A 462 -17.80 21.67 8.25
N ARG A 463 -16.94 20.70 7.93
CA ARG A 463 -16.38 20.56 6.59
C ARG A 463 -17.32 19.87 5.62
N TYR A 464 -18.10 18.95 6.10
CA TYR A 464 -19.12 18.21 5.37
C TYR A 464 -20.46 18.31 6.10
N PRO A 465 -21.59 18.09 5.41
CA PRO A 465 -22.87 17.97 6.09
C PRO A 465 -22.83 16.80 7.08
N ASN A 466 -23.25 17.05 8.30
CA ASN A 466 -23.30 16.02 9.34
C ASN A 466 -24.31 14.93 8.98
N ASN A 467 -24.08 13.70 9.45
CA ASN A 467 -24.90 12.51 9.14
C ASN A 467 -25.02 12.16 7.64
N SER A 468 -24.05 12.58 6.83
CA SER A 468 -24.00 12.19 5.42
C SER A 468 -23.74 10.70 5.25
N SER A 469 -24.23 10.11 4.15
CA SER A 469 -24.00 8.71 3.83
C SER A 469 -23.61 8.50 2.37
N LEU A 470 -22.78 7.46 2.14
CA LEU A 470 -22.40 6.99 0.82
C LEU A 470 -22.51 5.47 0.80
N GLN A 471 -23.41 4.95 -0.04
CA GLN A 471 -23.62 3.54 -0.25
C GLN A 471 -23.15 3.15 -1.65
N SER A 472 -22.52 1.99 -1.79
CA SER A 472 -22.10 1.45 -3.06
C SER A 472 -22.44 -0.04 -3.13
N PHE A 473 -23.03 -0.46 -4.26
CA PHE A 473 -23.27 -1.84 -4.62
C PHE A 473 -22.59 -2.13 -5.95
N GLY A 474 -21.96 -3.29 -6.09
CA GLY A 474 -21.32 -3.71 -7.33
C GLY A 474 -21.46 -5.21 -7.57
N THR A 475 -21.66 -5.60 -8.83
CA THR A 475 -21.56 -6.99 -9.28
C THR A 475 -20.59 -7.05 -10.44
N TYR A 476 -19.78 -8.11 -10.49
CA TYR A 476 -18.77 -8.26 -11.52
C TYR A 476 -18.61 -9.72 -11.96
N MET A 477 -18.11 -9.87 -13.17
CA MET A 477 -17.72 -11.14 -13.76
C MET A 477 -16.43 -10.95 -14.55
N ASN A 478 -15.49 -11.88 -14.41
CA ASN A 478 -14.19 -11.87 -15.08
C ASN A 478 -13.87 -13.28 -15.58
N TYR A 479 -13.75 -13.44 -16.87
CA TYR A 479 -13.41 -14.68 -17.55
C TYR A 479 -11.94 -14.67 -17.91
N LYS A 480 -11.24 -15.77 -17.63
CA LYS A 480 -9.85 -16.02 -18.01
C LYS A 480 -9.76 -17.31 -18.78
N SER A 481 -8.98 -17.34 -19.86
CA SER A 481 -8.72 -18.53 -20.64
C SER A 481 -7.30 -18.57 -21.19
N LYS A 482 -6.71 -19.74 -21.18
CA LYS A 482 -5.52 -20.06 -21.93
C LYS A 482 -5.95 -20.50 -23.34
N ILE A 483 -5.73 -19.64 -24.36
CA ILE A 483 -6.16 -19.89 -25.73
C ILE A 483 -5.24 -20.91 -26.40
N VAL A 484 -3.93 -20.69 -26.29
CA VAL A 484 -2.86 -21.59 -26.68
C VAL A 484 -1.80 -21.59 -25.58
N ASP A 485 -0.78 -22.43 -25.68
CA ASP A 485 0.16 -22.67 -24.57
C ASP A 485 0.77 -21.41 -23.94
N ASP A 486 0.98 -20.38 -24.74
CA ASP A 486 1.67 -19.15 -24.32
C ASP A 486 0.76 -17.92 -24.32
N VAL A 487 -0.53 -18.04 -24.68
CA VAL A 487 -1.44 -16.90 -24.82
C VAL A 487 -2.61 -17.03 -23.85
N PHE A 488 -2.71 -16.05 -22.96
CA PHE A 488 -3.77 -15.93 -21.96
C PHE A 488 -4.69 -14.76 -22.32
N PHE A 489 -5.97 -15.05 -22.39
CA PHE A 489 -7.03 -14.08 -22.59
C PHE A 489 -7.75 -13.81 -21.27
N GLN A 490 -8.10 -12.56 -21.03
CA GLN A 490 -8.93 -12.15 -19.90
C GLN A 490 -9.96 -11.12 -20.37
N SER A 491 -11.21 -11.29 -19.97
CA SER A 491 -12.26 -10.29 -20.18
C SER A 491 -13.14 -10.18 -18.96
N GLY A 492 -13.67 -9.00 -18.72
CA GLY A 492 -14.53 -8.80 -17.56
C GLY A 492 -15.47 -7.63 -17.70
N VAL A 493 -16.55 -7.67 -16.94
CA VAL A 493 -17.58 -6.63 -16.86
C VAL A 493 -17.97 -6.40 -15.42
N ARG A 494 -18.39 -5.18 -15.11
CA ARG A 494 -18.93 -4.78 -13.80
C ARG A 494 -20.05 -3.77 -13.99
N TYR A 495 -21.10 -3.92 -13.20
CA TYR A 495 -22.08 -2.88 -12.94
C TYR A 495 -21.96 -2.41 -11.50
N SER A 496 -22.00 -1.10 -11.28
CA SER A 496 -21.96 -0.49 -9.96
C SER A 496 -23.06 0.56 -9.82
N LEU A 497 -23.67 0.61 -8.64
CA LEU A 497 -24.65 1.61 -8.23
C LEU A 497 -24.13 2.32 -6.98
N THR A 498 -24.12 3.65 -6.97
CA THR A 498 -23.70 4.48 -5.86
C THR A 498 -24.81 5.43 -5.46
N LYS A 499 -25.13 5.51 -4.17
CA LYS A 499 -26.12 6.41 -3.61
C LYS A 499 -25.49 7.28 -2.53
N LEU A 500 -25.56 8.61 -2.70
CA LEU A 500 -25.06 9.62 -1.77
C LEU A 500 -26.23 10.42 -1.23
N GLN A 501 -26.23 10.64 0.10
CA GLN A 501 -27.21 11.47 0.78
C GLN A 501 -26.49 12.41 1.75
N ALA A 502 -26.85 13.70 1.71
CA ALA A 502 -26.30 14.73 2.59
C ALA A 502 -27.35 15.79 2.91
N ASP A 503 -27.46 16.16 4.18
CA ASP A 503 -28.34 17.20 4.67
C ASP A 503 -27.54 18.46 5.05
N LEU A 504 -27.75 19.55 4.33
CA LEU A 504 -27.04 20.82 4.48
C LEU A 504 -27.65 21.75 5.48
N SER A 505 -28.77 21.39 6.13
CA SER A 505 -29.54 22.29 7.02
C SER A 505 -28.68 22.91 8.12
N GLN A 506 -27.75 22.16 8.72
CA GLN A 506 -26.83 22.68 9.73
C GLN A 506 -25.76 23.62 9.13
N ASN A 507 -25.30 23.34 7.90
CA ASN A 507 -24.32 24.19 7.22
C ASN A 507 -24.97 25.49 6.74
N ASN A 508 -26.28 25.47 6.39
CA ASN A 508 -27.03 26.64 5.95
C ASN A 508 -27.23 27.68 7.07
N ILE A 509 -27.00 27.35 8.33
CA ILE A 509 -26.92 28.33 9.43
C ILE A 509 -25.73 29.29 9.23
N PHE A 510 -24.66 28.81 8.60
CA PHE A 510 -23.40 29.56 8.37
C PHE A 510 -23.28 30.11 6.95
N TYR A 511 -23.93 29.45 5.97
CA TYR A 511 -23.87 29.79 4.55
C TYR A 511 -25.26 29.62 3.95
N ASP A 512 -25.71 30.59 3.17
CA ASP A 512 -27.02 30.54 2.50
C ASP A 512 -26.89 29.77 1.17
N PHE A 513 -26.78 28.40 1.25
CA PHE A 513 -26.75 27.56 0.06
C PHE A 513 -28.19 27.38 -0.49
N PRO A 514 -28.34 27.31 -1.84
CA PRO A 514 -29.65 27.10 -2.47
C PRO A 514 -30.18 25.66 -2.32
N TYR A 515 -29.48 24.81 -1.54
CA TYR A 515 -29.82 23.40 -1.35
C TYR A 515 -30.04 23.10 0.13
N GLY A 516 -31.12 22.37 0.46
CA GLY A 516 -31.34 21.79 1.80
C GLY A 516 -30.80 20.37 1.88
N ASN A 517 -31.13 19.56 0.87
CA ASN A 517 -30.74 18.14 0.81
C ASN A 517 -30.11 17.80 -0.54
N ILE A 518 -29.11 16.96 -0.52
CA ILE A 518 -28.47 16.38 -1.70
C ILE A 518 -28.74 14.88 -1.69
N ASN A 519 -29.38 14.41 -2.77
CA ASN A 519 -29.56 12.98 -3.06
C ASN A 519 -29.02 12.71 -4.46
N LEU A 520 -27.94 11.94 -4.56
CA LEU A 520 -27.30 11.61 -5.82
C LEU A 520 -27.25 10.10 -5.98
N GLU A 521 -27.76 9.61 -7.11
CA GLU A 521 -27.70 8.20 -7.46
C GLU A 521 -27.03 8.05 -8.84
N ASN A 522 -25.97 7.25 -8.90
CA ASN A 522 -25.16 7.05 -10.10
C ASN A 522 -24.97 5.57 -10.39
N GLY A 523 -25.33 5.16 -11.63
CA GLY A 523 -25.00 3.85 -12.19
C GLY A 523 -23.79 3.92 -13.11
N ALA A 524 -22.92 2.91 -13.06
CA ALA A 524 -21.79 2.79 -13.97
C ALA A 524 -21.60 1.36 -14.45
N PHE A 525 -21.51 1.19 -15.77
CA PHE A 525 -21.09 -0.06 -16.40
C PHE A 525 -19.68 0.10 -16.94
N VAL A 526 -18.79 -0.86 -16.64
CA VAL A 526 -17.41 -0.89 -17.14
C VAL A 526 -17.04 -2.29 -17.58
N GLY A 527 -16.10 -2.37 -18.51
CA GLY A 527 -15.59 -3.63 -19.03
C GLY A 527 -14.14 -3.53 -19.45
N GLY A 528 -13.56 -4.67 -19.74
CA GLY A 528 -12.19 -4.75 -20.23
C GLY A 528 -11.87 -6.08 -20.88
N ILE A 529 -10.90 -6.04 -21.79
CA ILE A 529 -10.36 -7.19 -22.52
C ILE A 529 -8.85 -7.08 -22.47
N GLY A 530 -8.16 -8.19 -22.23
CA GLY A 530 -6.71 -8.23 -22.21
C GLY A 530 -6.14 -9.53 -22.74
N LEU A 531 -4.93 -9.44 -23.26
CA LEU A 531 -4.11 -10.55 -23.75
C LEU A 531 -2.72 -10.49 -23.09
N SER A 532 -2.24 -11.63 -22.64
CA SER A 532 -0.84 -11.81 -22.20
C SER A 532 -0.22 -12.92 -23.04
N TRP A 533 0.83 -12.60 -23.79
CA TRP A 533 1.60 -13.56 -24.58
C TRP A 533 2.95 -13.82 -23.91
N VAL A 534 3.07 -14.97 -23.25
CA VAL A 534 4.24 -15.41 -22.50
C VAL A 534 5.13 -16.25 -23.42
N ARG A 535 5.82 -15.61 -24.37
CA ARG A 535 6.64 -16.30 -25.38
C ARG A 535 7.69 -17.21 -24.78
N ASN A 536 8.34 -16.77 -23.68
CA ASN A 536 9.30 -17.56 -22.92
C ASN A 536 9.58 -16.88 -21.57
N ILE A 537 10.55 -17.39 -20.81
CA ILE A 537 10.94 -16.83 -19.50
C ILE A 537 11.52 -15.42 -19.57
N PHE A 538 12.00 -14.97 -20.72
CA PHE A 538 12.64 -13.67 -20.93
C PHE A 538 11.73 -12.64 -21.58
N ASN A 539 10.65 -13.07 -22.29
CA ASN A 539 9.82 -12.20 -23.08
C ASN A 539 8.33 -12.42 -22.79
N ASN A 540 7.66 -11.38 -22.35
CA ASN A 540 6.22 -11.37 -22.15
C ASN A 540 5.64 -10.08 -22.73
N TRP A 541 4.62 -10.20 -23.58
CA TRP A 541 3.88 -9.09 -24.17
C TRP A 541 2.48 -9.02 -23.57
N LYS A 542 2.02 -7.81 -23.30
CA LYS A 542 0.71 -7.55 -22.71
C LYS A 542 -0.03 -6.49 -23.49
N PHE A 543 -1.29 -6.76 -23.76
CA PHE A 543 -2.21 -5.81 -24.39
C PHE A 543 -3.52 -5.80 -23.61
N ASN A 544 -4.05 -4.63 -23.32
CA ASN A 544 -5.38 -4.52 -22.74
C ASN A 544 -6.12 -3.25 -23.19
N ILE A 545 -7.45 -3.39 -23.27
CA ILE A 545 -8.42 -2.31 -23.50
C ILE A 545 -9.38 -2.37 -22.32
N ASN A 546 -9.63 -1.24 -21.70
CA ASN A 546 -10.50 -1.20 -20.53
C ASN A 546 -11.20 0.14 -20.37
N THR A 547 -12.32 0.11 -19.65
CA THR A 547 -13.00 1.29 -19.17
C THR A 547 -12.93 1.35 -17.65
N ALA A 548 -12.97 2.55 -17.10
CA ALA A 548 -13.06 2.77 -15.66
C ALA A 548 -13.96 3.95 -15.33
N PHE A 549 -14.31 4.09 -14.07
CA PHE A 549 -15.12 5.18 -13.58
C PHE A 549 -14.73 5.58 -12.15
N ARG A 550 -15.12 6.80 -11.81
CA ARG A 550 -15.12 7.31 -10.44
C ARG A 550 -16.45 7.99 -10.17
N SER A 551 -17.21 7.47 -9.22
CA SER A 551 -18.42 8.14 -8.74
C SER A 551 -18.02 9.27 -7.79
N PRO A 552 -18.67 10.44 -7.87
CA PRO A 552 -18.48 11.51 -6.90
C PRO A 552 -18.77 11.01 -5.47
N ASN A 553 -17.94 11.40 -4.53
CA ASN A 553 -18.13 11.14 -3.10
C ASN A 553 -18.56 12.41 -2.35
N ILE A 554 -18.62 12.36 -1.02
CA ILE A 554 -19.05 13.50 -0.19
C ILE A 554 -18.07 14.67 -0.27
N ASP A 555 -16.74 14.42 -0.38
CA ASP A 555 -15.75 15.50 -0.56
C ASP A 555 -15.94 16.24 -1.89
N ASP A 556 -16.40 15.56 -2.92
CA ASP A 556 -16.65 16.19 -4.23
C ASP A 556 -17.94 17.00 -4.26
N VAL A 557 -19.02 16.42 -3.72
CA VAL A 557 -20.40 16.90 -3.93
C VAL A 557 -20.83 17.91 -2.86
N ALA A 558 -20.48 17.65 -1.61
CA ALA A 558 -21.08 18.29 -0.45
C ALA A 558 -20.06 18.98 0.49
N LYS A 559 -18.84 19.14 0.06
CA LYS A 559 -17.82 19.84 0.85
C LYS A 559 -18.20 21.30 1.02
N VAL A 560 -18.17 21.74 2.27
CA VAL A 560 -18.42 23.11 2.69
C VAL A 560 -17.17 23.59 3.42
N PHE A 561 -16.28 24.27 2.73
CA PHE A 561 -15.02 24.69 3.32
C PHE A 561 -14.43 25.90 2.60
N ASP A 562 -14.13 26.93 3.37
CA ASP A 562 -13.32 28.05 2.90
C ASP A 562 -11.83 27.70 3.03
N SER A 563 -11.16 27.48 1.91
CA SER A 563 -9.73 27.12 1.88
C SER A 563 -8.82 28.33 1.72
N GLU A 564 -9.35 29.43 1.20
CA GLU A 564 -8.64 30.70 0.99
C GLU A 564 -9.59 31.84 1.37
N PRO A 565 -9.13 32.91 2.02
CA PRO A 565 -9.97 34.05 2.36
C PRO A 565 -10.70 34.58 1.13
N GLY A 566 -12.03 34.68 1.22
CA GLY A 566 -12.88 35.17 0.14
C GLY A 566 -13.35 34.11 -0.87
N ASN A 567 -12.95 32.84 -0.73
CA ASN A 567 -13.40 31.74 -1.59
C ASN A 567 -14.18 30.70 -0.79
N VAL A 568 -15.42 30.45 -1.16
CA VAL A 568 -16.26 29.40 -0.57
C VAL A 568 -16.44 28.26 -1.58
N VAL A 569 -16.23 27.03 -1.13
CA VAL A 569 -16.56 25.84 -1.92
C VAL A 569 -18.06 25.60 -1.79
N VAL A 570 -18.78 25.67 -2.90
CA VAL A 570 -20.23 25.48 -2.95
C VAL A 570 -20.55 24.03 -3.27
N PRO A 571 -21.45 23.37 -2.52
CA PRO A 571 -21.94 22.04 -2.86
C PRO A 571 -22.48 21.96 -4.29
N ASN A 572 -22.20 20.85 -4.99
CA ASN A 572 -22.66 20.65 -6.37
C ASN A 572 -23.39 19.31 -6.54
N PRO A 573 -24.74 19.31 -6.44
CA PRO A 573 -25.54 18.09 -6.62
C PRO A 573 -25.63 17.61 -8.09
N GLY A 574 -25.12 18.38 -9.04
CA GLY A 574 -25.15 18.05 -10.47
C GLY A 574 -23.94 17.25 -10.97
N LEU A 575 -23.03 16.83 -10.08
CA LEU A 575 -21.84 16.08 -10.48
C LEU A 575 -22.17 14.69 -11.04
N LYS A 576 -21.48 14.33 -12.10
CA LYS A 576 -21.60 13.02 -12.77
C LYS A 576 -20.32 12.20 -12.56
N PRO A 577 -20.39 10.86 -12.68
CA PRO A 577 -19.20 10.02 -12.62
C PRO A 577 -18.17 10.40 -13.70
N GLU A 578 -16.90 10.46 -13.29
CA GLU A 578 -15.77 10.49 -14.22
C GLU A 578 -15.70 9.14 -14.94
N ARG A 579 -15.37 9.15 -16.23
CA ARG A 579 -15.16 7.94 -17.03
C ARG A 579 -13.82 8.00 -17.72
N SER A 580 -13.17 6.85 -17.83
CA SER A 580 -11.95 6.71 -18.62
C SER A 580 -12.06 5.53 -19.58
N PHE A 581 -11.39 5.68 -20.71
CA PHE A 581 -11.12 4.63 -21.68
C PHE A 581 -9.60 4.51 -21.81
N GLY A 582 -9.08 3.29 -21.65
CA GLY A 582 -7.65 3.03 -21.69
C GLY A 582 -7.29 1.94 -22.69
N ILE A 583 -6.21 2.17 -23.45
CA ILE A 583 -5.53 1.17 -24.27
C ILE A 583 -4.10 1.11 -23.77
N GLU A 584 -3.64 -0.08 -23.42
CA GLU A 584 -2.28 -0.30 -22.94
C GLU A 584 -1.61 -1.42 -23.72
N PHE A 585 -0.39 -1.16 -24.16
CA PHE A 585 0.50 -2.15 -24.73
C PHE A 585 1.82 -2.09 -23.98
N GLY A 586 2.36 -3.24 -23.62
CA GLY A 586 3.61 -3.32 -22.87
C GLY A 586 4.35 -4.62 -23.08
N GLY A 587 5.63 -4.61 -22.79
CA GLY A 587 6.48 -5.79 -22.81
C GLY A 587 7.32 -5.87 -21.57
N TYR A 588 7.59 -7.08 -21.12
CA TYR A 588 8.59 -7.39 -20.11
C TYR A 588 9.70 -8.16 -20.78
N PHE A 589 10.90 -7.57 -20.76
CA PHE A 589 12.09 -8.17 -21.35
C PHE A 589 13.14 -8.35 -20.26
N ARG A 590 13.71 -9.53 -20.19
CA ARG A 590 14.83 -9.84 -19.33
C ARG A 590 16.02 -10.19 -20.21
N THR A 591 17.13 -9.51 -20.04
CA THR A 591 18.41 -9.91 -20.67
C THR A 591 18.94 -11.16 -19.96
N LYS A 592 19.60 -12.02 -20.73
CA LYS A 592 20.31 -13.18 -20.18
C LYS A 592 21.43 -12.77 -19.26
#